data_881cc327fe0a60cd9c8f70fa2a1122a0
#
_entry.id   881cc327fe0a60cd9c8f70fa2a1122a0
#
_cell.length_a   1.000
_cell.length_b   1.000
_cell.length_c   1.000
_cell.angle_alpha   90.00
_cell.angle_beta   90.00
_cell.angle_gamma   90.00
#
_symmetry.space_group_name_H-M   'P 1'
#
loop_
_entity.id
_entity.type
_entity.pdbx_description
1 polymer ?
#
loop_
_entity_poly.entity_id
_entity_poly.type
_entity_poly.pdbx_seq_one_letter_code
_entity_poly.pdbx_strand_id
1 'polypeptide(L)'
;MLFRSGHIPGKCILVTGHDLKDLAMLLELTKDKGINIYTHGEMLPCHGYPELKKYSHFYGHFGTAWQNQQKEMPEFPGAILFTTNCIQKPKDSYKANVFTTGLVGWPHIAHIANTGKDKDFTPVINRALALPGFTDTVDKGSVLVGFEIGRASCRERV
;
A
#
# COMPACT_ATOMS: atom_id res chain seq x y z
N MET A 1 7.15 -9.63 -13.35
CA MET A 1 5.91 -9.17 -12.70
C MET A 1 5.52 -7.80 -13.27
N LEU A 2 4.22 -7.48 -13.33
CA LEU A 2 3.76 -6.19 -13.86
C LEU A 2 3.62 -5.18 -12.70
N PHE A 3 4.42 -4.12 -12.76
CA PHE A 3 4.27 -2.94 -11.91
C PHE A 3 3.40 -1.92 -12.64
N ARG A 4 2.41 -1.38 -11.96
CA ARG A 4 1.49 -0.38 -12.50
C ARG A 4 1.50 0.89 -11.68
N SER A 5 1.30 2.03 -12.36
CA SER A 5 0.96 3.31 -11.76
C SER A 5 -0.43 3.74 -12.24
N GLY A 6 -1.13 4.49 -11.38
CA GLY A 6 -2.52 4.86 -11.65
C GLY A 6 -3.49 4.15 -10.72
N HIS A 7 -4.78 4.14 -11.10
CA HIS A 7 -5.83 3.54 -10.27
C HIS A 7 -7.03 3.09 -11.12
N ILE A 8 -7.87 2.26 -10.50
CA ILE A 8 -9.14 1.80 -11.05
C ILE A 8 -10.28 2.09 -10.06
N PRO A 9 -11.55 2.15 -10.52
CA PRO A 9 -12.69 2.35 -9.64
C PRO A 9 -12.76 1.28 -8.54
N GLY A 10 -13.22 1.69 -7.38
CA GLY A 10 -13.47 0.80 -6.25
C GLY A 10 -12.91 1.30 -4.94
N LYS A 11 -13.31 0.64 -3.87
CA LYS A 11 -12.77 0.86 -2.51
C LYS A 11 -11.27 0.58 -2.51
N CYS A 12 -10.52 1.30 -1.69
CA CYS A 12 -9.07 1.20 -1.75
C CYS A 12 -8.39 1.42 -0.39
N ILE A 13 -7.22 0.81 -0.24
CA ILE A 13 -6.30 1.00 0.89
C ILE A 13 -4.91 1.30 0.31
N LEU A 14 -4.25 2.30 0.88
CA LEU A 14 -2.87 2.66 0.60
C LEU A 14 -1.97 2.13 1.71
N VAL A 15 -0.93 1.39 1.36
CA VAL A 15 0.04 0.86 2.31
C VAL A 15 1.41 1.48 2.05
N THR A 16 2.02 2.01 3.10
CA THR A 16 3.36 2.62 3.01
C THR A 16 4.27 2.12 4.15
N GLY A 17 5.56 2.33 4.00
CA GLY A 17 6.59 1.81 4.89
C GLY A 17 7.34 0.63 4.27
N HIS A 18 7.73 -0.37 5.08
CA HIS A 18 8.60 -1.47 4.64
C HIS A 18 8.12 -2.87 5.06
N ASP A 19 7.04 -2.98 5.85
CA ASP A 19 6.63 -4.28 6.41
C ASP A 19 5.85 -5.10 5.38
N LEU A 20 6.55 -6.05 4.76
CA LEU A 20 5.97 -6.96 3.77
C LEU A 20 5.03 -7.99 4.40
N LYS A 21 5.22 -8.34 5.69
CA LYS A 21 4.33 -9.24 6.41
C LYS A 21 2.97 -8.60 6.62
N ASP A 22 2.95 -7.35 7.04
CA ASP A 22 1.70 -6.58 7.20
C ASP A 22 0.95 -6.45 5.87
N LEU A 23 1.69 -6.17 4.79
CA LEU A 23 1.10 -6.12 3.45
C LEU A 23 0.50 -7.48 3.03
N ALA A 24 1.23 -8.58 3.24
CA ALA A 24 0.75 -9.92 2.91
C ALA A 24 -0.50 -10.31 3.71
N MET A 25 -0.52 -10.01 5.01
CA MET A 25 -1.69 -10.23 5.87
C MET A 25 -2.90 -9.39 5.39
N LEU A 26 -2.69 -8.12 5.07
CA LEU A 26 -3.75 -7.25 4.58
C LEU A 26 -4.32 -7.74 3.24
N LEU A 27 -3.45 -8.20 2.32
CA LEU A 27 -3.86 -8.78 1.04
C LEU A 27 -4.74 -10.01 1.24
N GLU A 28 -4.37 -10.92 2.15
CA GLU A 28 -5.20 -12.09 2.45
C GLU A 28 -6.54 -11.72 3.07
N LEU A 29 -6.55 -10.77 4.01
CA LEU A 29 -7.76 -10.32 4.70
C LEU A 29 -8.72 -9.52 3.80
N THR A 30 -8.22 -8.88 2.75
CA THR A 30 -9.02 -8.08 1.81
C THR A 30 -9.41 -8.85 0.54
N LYS A 31 -8.94 -10.07 0.39
CA LYS A 31 -9.34 -10.96 -0.68
C LYS A 31 -10.86 -11.06 -0.74
N ASP A 32 -11.41 -10.93 -1.91
CA ASP A 32 -12.86 -11.01 -2.19
C ASP A 32 -13.74 -9.96 -1.46
N LYS A 33 -13.16 -8.88 -0.93
CA LYS A 33 -13.89 -7.79 -0.26
C LYS A 33 -14.17 -6.57 -1.17
N GLY A 34 -13.79 -6.64 -2.43
CA GLY A 34 -13.97 -5.51 -3.37
C GLY A 34 -13.10 -4.29 -3.03
N ILE A 35 -11.96 -4.51 -2.39
CA ILE A 35 -10.99 -3.47 -2.00
C ILE A 35 -9.72 -3.64 -2.81
N ASN A 36 -9.29 -2.60 -3.51
CA ASN A 36 -8.01 -2.57 -4.21
C ASN A 36 -6.90 -2.07 -3.29
N ILE A 37 -5.75 -2.73 -3.31
CA ILE A 37 -4.59 -2.37 -2.50
C ILE A 37 -3.56 -1.65 -3.38
N TYR A 38 -3.12 -0.50 -2.89
CA TYR A 38 -2.08 0.33 -3.48
C TYR A 38 -0.92 0.48 -2.50
N THR A 39 0.27 0.71 -3.03
CA THR A 39 1.45 1.03 -2.22
C THR A 39 1.95 2.45 -2.47
N HIS A 40 2.74 2.97 -1.56
CA HIS A 40 3.37 4.29 -1.68
C HIS A 40 4.83 4.24 -1.22
N GLY A 41 5.64 5.11 -1.79
CA GLY A 41 7.02 5.35 -1.36
C GLY A 41 7.89 4.09 -1.37
N GLU A 42 8.53 3.81 -0.26
CA GLU A 42 9.50 2.72 -0.09
C GLU A 42 8.91 1.31 -0.19
N MET A 43 7.57 1.19 -0.22
CA MET A 43 6.91 -0.10 -0.47
C MET A 43 6.97 -0.53 -1.96
N LEU A 44 7.44 0.33 -2.86
CA LEU A 44 7.49 0.07 -4.31
C LEU A 44 8.15 -1.28 -4.68
N PRO A 45 9.27 -1.73 -4.07
CA PRO A 45 9.89 -3.01 -4.43
C PRO A 45 9.02 -4.24 -4.21
N CYS A 46 7.98 -4.16 -3.38
CA CYS A 46 7.10 -5.30 -3.10
C CYS A 46 6.37 -5.83 -4.35
N HIS A 47 6.21 -4.99 -5.39
CA HIS A 47 5.62 -5.38 -6.67
C HIS A 47 6.49 -6.35 -7.48
N GLY A 48 7.75 -6.55 -7.10
CA GLY A 48 8.64 -7.55 -7.66
C GLY A 48 8.47 -8.96 -7.08
N TYR A 49 7.71 -9.13 -6.01
CA TYR A 49 7.54 -10.44 -5.34
C TYR A 49 6.31 -11.19 -5.87
N PRO A 50 6.51 -12.41 -6.45
CA PRO A 50 5.41 -13.23 -6.97
C PRO A 50 4.32 -13.52 -5.94
N GLU A 51 4.73 -13.82 -4.70
CA GLU A 51 3.81 -14.19 -3.61
C GLU A 51 2.84 -13.05 -3.22
N LEU A 52 3.22 -11.80 -3.45
CA LEU A 52 2.34 -10.66 -3.25
C LEU A 52 1.52 -10.35 -4.51
N LYS A 53 2.12 -10.49 -5.68
CA LYS A 53 1.44 -10.21 -6.97
C LYS A 53 0.44 -11.27 -7.40
N LYS A 54 0.36 -12.42 -6.72
CA LYS A 54 -0.70 -13.41 -6.96
C LYS A 54 -2.10 -12.89 -6.63
N TYR A 55 -2.21 -11.89 -5.75
CA TYR A 55 -3.48 -11.27 -5.41
C TYR A 55 -3.92 -10.29 -6.51
N SER A 56 -5.04 -10.56 -7.17
CA SER A 56 -5.53 -9.76 -8.29
C SER A 56 -5.91 -8.33 -7.90
N HIS A 57 -6.34 -8.11 -6.65
CA HIS A 57 -6.68 -6.80 -6.10
C HIS A 57 -5.47 -5.99 -5.60
N PHE A 58 -4.26 -6.56 -5.64
CA PHE A 58 -3.02 -5.83 -5.45
C PHE A 58 -2.66 -5.09 -6.73
N TYR A 59 -3.21 -3.89 -6.89
CA TYR A 59 -3.26 -3.22 -8.19
C TYR A 59 -1.94 -2.59 -8.58
N GLY A 60 -1.43 -1.65 -7.80
CA GLY A 60 -0.26 -0.89 -8.20
C GLY A 60 0.25 0.09 -7.16
N HIS A 61 1.04 1.05 -7.63
CA HIS A 61 1.69 2.06 -6.81
C HIS A 61 1.00 3.42 -7.02
N PHE A 62 0.70 4.10 -5.92
CA PHE A 62 0.10 5.43 -5.91
C PHE A 62 1.14 6.45 -5.43
N GLY A 63 1.23 7.56 -6.14
CA GLY A 63 2.13 8.64 -5.78
C GLY A 63 3.61 8.33 -6.07
N THR A 64 4.48 8.94 -5.30
CA THR A 64 5.93 8.94 -5.53
C THR A 64 6.71 8.61 -4.25
N ALA A 65 7.72 9.42 -3.89
CA ALA A 65 8.57 9.17 -2.74
C ALA A 65 7.93 9.67 -1.42
N TRP A 66 8.42 9.16 -0.30
CA TRP A 66 7.90 9.48 1.04
C TRP A 66 7.85 10.99 1.36
N GLN A 67 8.74 11.78 0.78
CA GLN A 67 8.78 13.24 0.96
C GLN A 67 7.50 13.93 0.49
N ASN A 68 6.80 13.32 -0.46
CA ASN A 68 5.60 13.87 -1.09
C ASN A 68 4.28 13.43 -0.42
N GLN A 69 4.35 12.63 0.65
CA GLN A 69 3.16 12.09 1.34
C GLN A 69 2.13 13.16 1.68
N GLN A 70 2.55 14.28 2.27
CA GLN A 70 1.64 15.35 2.68
C GLN A 70 0.98 16.10 1.51
N LYS A 71 1.49 15.94 0.29
CA LYS A 71 0.90 16.47 -0.94
C LYS A 71 0.00 15.45 -1.62
N GLU A 72 0.40 14.18 -1.63
CA GLU A 72 -0.24 13.12 -2.42
C GLU A 72 -1.35 12.39 -1.65
N MET A 73 -1.15 12.12 -0.36
CA MET A 73 -2.13 11.35 0.44
C MET A 73 -3.49 12.03 0.63
N PRO A 74 -3.63 13.38 0.66
CA PRO A 74 -4.94 14.00 0.66
C PRO A 74 -5.82 13.65 -0.55
N GLU A 75 -5.21 13.30 -1.67
CA GLU A 75 -5.90 12.91 -2.91
C GLU A 75 -6.32 11.44 -2.94
N PHE A 76 -5.88 10.64 -1.97
CA PHE A 76 -6.21 9.22 -1.92
C PHE A 76 -7.58 9.02 -1.24
N PRO A 77 -8.59 8.46 -1.97
CA PRO A 77 -9.97 8.40 -1.47
C PRO A 77 -10.27 7.18 -0.59
N GLY A 78 -9.28 6.59 0.03
CA GLY A 78 -9.37 5.37 0.83
C GLY A 78 -8.65 5.45 2.18
N ALA A 79 -8.58 4.33 2.89
CA ALA A 79 -7.82 4.22 4.12
C ALA A 79 -6.31 4.12 3.84
N ILE A 80 -5.49 4.61 4.77
CA ILE A 80 -4.03 4.66 4.64
C ILE A 80 -3.41 3.94 5.84
N LEU A 81 -2.55 2.97 5.58
CA LEU A 81 -1.83 2.20 6.58
C LEU A 81 -0.32 2.50 6.54
N PHE A 82 0.20 3.04 7.62
CA PHE A 82 1.62 3.23 7.86
C PHE A 82 2.19 2.07 8.65
N THR A 83 3.08 1.29 8.03
CA THR A 83 3.65 0.08 8.65
C THR A 83 4.93 0.31 9.40
N THR A 84 5.82 1.15 8.88
CA THR A 84 7.15 1.44 9.47
C THR A 84 7.54 2.90 9.25
N ASN A 85 8.84 3.23 9.37
CA ASN A 85 9.44 4.53 9.09
C ASN A 85 9.27 5.01 7.63
N CYS A 86 9.94 6.09 7.24
CA CYS A 86 9.75 6.82 5.97
C CYS A 86 8.35 7.42 5.84
N ILE A 87 7.87 8.00 6.93
CA ILE A 87 6.54 8.57 7.05
C ILE A 87 6.60 9.96 7.65
N GLN A 88 5.73 10.84 7.17
CA GLN A 88 5.55 12.19 7.69
C GLN A 88 4.30 12.25 8.56
N LYS A 89 4.29 13.20 9.51
CA LYS A 89 3.09 13.44 10.33
C LYS A 89 1.89 13.74 9.42
N PRO A 90 0.80 12.97 9.55
CA PRO A 90 -0.41 13.20 8.75
C PRO A 90 -1.00 14.58 9.00
N LYS A 91 -1.42 15.25 7.91
CA LYS A 91 -2.16 16.50 7.98
C LYS A 91 -3.61 16.28 8.40
N ASP A 92 -4.24 17.30 8.94
CA ASP A 92 -5.63 17.28 9.37
C ASP A 92 -6.61 16.89 8.25
N SER A 93 -6.26 17.18 7.00
CA SER A 93 -7.09 16.88 5.83
C SER A 93 -7.29 15.39 5.57
N TYR A 94 -6.38 14.51 6.01
CA TYR A 94 -6.48 13.07 5.79
C TYR A 94 -6.20 12.20 7.02
N LYS A 95 -5.80 12.79 8.15
CA LYS A 95 -5.43 12.02 9.35
C LYS A 95 -6.51 11.06 9.85
N ALA A 96 -7.79 11.38 9.63
CA ALA A 96 -8.92 10.54 10.02
C ALA A 96 -8.98 9.20 9.24
N ASN A 97 -8.27 9.12 8.11
CA ASN A 97 -8.20 7.92 7.27
C ASN A 97 -6.90 7.13 7.50
N VAL A 98 -6.03 7.63 8.40
CA VAL A 98 -4.70 7.07 8.65
C VAL A 98 -4.73 6.12 9.84
N PHE A 99 -4.05 5.00 9.65
CA PHE A 99 -3.75 4.01 10.68
C PHE A 99 -2.24 3.77 10.71
N THR A 100 -1.72 3.54 11.90
CA THR A 100 -0.32 3.15 12.09
C THR A 100 -0.25 1.76 12.69
N THR A 101 0.88 1.08 12.54
CA THR A 101 1.13 -0.21 13.17
C THR A 101 2.62 -0.37 13.50
N GLY A 102 2.97 -1.42 14.25
CA GLY A 102 4.36 -1.67 14.65
C GLY A 102 4.87 -0.66 15.66
N LEU A 103 6.05 -0.10 15.38
CA LEU A 103 6.74 0.84 16.27
C LEU A 103 6.48 2.31 15.94
N VAL A 104 5.70 2.59 14.92
CA VAL A 104 5.40 3.97 14.49
C VAL A 104 4.01 4.40 14.91
N GLY A 105 3.87 5.65 15.30
CA GLY A 105 2.59 6.21 15.70
C GLY A 105 2.67 7.71 15.95
N TRP A 106 1.52 8.34 15.99
CA TRP A 106 1.34 9.72 16.42
C TRP A 106 0.16 9.85 17.36
N PRO A 107 0.20 10.83 18.29
CA PRO A 107 -0.98 11.15 19.10
C PRO A 107 -2.20 11.38 18.20
N HIS A 108 -3.33 10.85 18.63
CA HIS A 108 -4.63 10.99 17.94
C HIS A 108 -4.73 10.32 16.54
N ILE A 109 -3.78 9.47 16.18
CA ILE A 109 -3.87 8.59 15.00
C ILE A 109 -4.19 7.17 15.49
N ALA A 110 -5.15 6.52 14.82
CA ALA A 110 -5.52 5.15 15.15
C ALA A 110 -4.33 4.21 14.96
N HIS A 111 -4.07 3.37 15.95
CA HIS A 111 -2.95 2.43 15.94
C HIS A 111 -3.43 0.99 16.01
N ILE A 112 -2.93 0.17 15.11
CA ILE A 112 -3.16 -1.28 15.10
C ILE A 112 -2.09 -1.96 15.96
N ALA A 113 -2.49 -2.39 17.13
CA ALA A 113 -1.59 -3.04 18.07
C ALA A 113 -1.13 -4.43 17.57
N ASN A 114 0.06 -4.81 17.96
CA ASN A 114 0.54 -6.17 17.77
C ASN A 114 0.05 -7.04 18.94
N THR A 115 -0.93 -7.89 18.70
CA THR A 115 -1.56 -8.74 19.72
C THR A 115 -1.03 -10.19 19.72
N GLY A 116 0.18 -10.39 19.21
CA GLY A 116 0.80 -11.72 19.10
C GLY A 116 1.17 -12.07 17.66
N LYS A 117 0.64 -13.20 17.12
CA LYS A 117 1.01 -13.66 15.78
C LYS A 117 0.43 -12.81 14.66
N ASP A 118 -0.79 -12.31 14.84
CA ASP A 118 -1.57 -11.62 13.81
C ASP A 118 -2.07 -10.27 14.31
N LYS A 119 -2.10 -9.29 13.40
CA LYS A 119 -2.65 -7.97 13.65
C LYS A 119 -4.09 -7.91 13.16
N ASP A 120 -4.95 -7.21 13.90
CA ASP A 120 -6.33 -6.98 13.49
C ASP A 120 -6.45 -5.74 12.59
N PHE A 121 -6.49 -5.94 11.28
CA PHE A 121 -6.69 -4.88 10.30
C PHE A 121 -8.18 -4.54 10.05
N THR A 122 -9.11 -5.10 10.80
CA THR A 122 -10.55 -4.81 10.67
C THR A 122 -10.86 -3.30 10.67
N PRO A 123 -10.27 -2.46 11.56
CA PRO A 123 -10.52 -1.02 11.52
C PRO A 123 -10.13 -0.35 10.19
N VAL A 124 -9.00 -0.77 9.59
CA VAL A 124 -8.53 -0.26 8.31
C VAL A 124 -9.50 -0.65 7.18
N ILE A 125 -9.92 -1.92 7.18
CA ILE A 125 -10.86 -2.47 6.20
C ILE A 125 -12.21 -1.77 6.29
N ASN A 126 -12.76 -1.62 7.48
CA ASN A 126 -14.03 -0.94 7.70
C ASN A 126 -13.98 0.52 7.27
N ARG A 127 -12.87 1.21 7.53
CA ARG A 127 -12.68 2.59 7.06
C ARG A 127 -12.64 2.67 5.54
N ALA A 128 -11.92 1.77 4.88
CA ALA A 128 -11.86 1.70 3.42
C ALA A 128 -13.25 1.46 2.80
N LEU A 129 -14.05 0.58 3.38
CA LEU A 129 -15.42 0.31 2.92
C LEU A 129 -16.35 1.53 3.10
N ALA A 130 -16.15 2.34 4.15
CA ALA A 130 -16.93 3.54 4.41
C ALA A 130 -16.55 4.73 3.51
N LEU A 131 -15.34 4.76 2.97
CA LEU A 131 -14.85 5.82 2.09
C LEU A 131 -15.27 5.58 0.63
N PRO A 132 -15.33 6.64 -0.22
CA PRO A 132 -15.85 6.52 -1.58
C PRO A 132 -15.00 5.58 -2.47
N GLY A 133 -13.69 5.57 -2.31
CA GLY A 133 -12.78 4.93 -3.25
C GLY A 133 -12.62 5.74 -4.54
N PHE A 134 -11.85 5.21 -5.49
CA PHE A 134 -11.75 5.82 -6.81
C PHE A 134 -13.00 5.60 -7.63
N THR A 135 -13.38 6.58 -8.45
CA THR A 135 -14.57 6.55 -9.31
C THR A 135 -14.21 6.43 -10.80
N ASP A 136 -12.95 6.64 -11.14
CA ASP A 136 -12.42 6.66 -12.50
C ASP A 136 -11.23 5.71 -12.67
N THR A 137 -10.83 5.52 -13.91
CA THR A 137 -9.62 4.78 -14.26
C THR A 137 -8.56 5.76 -14.74
N VAL A 138 -7.39 5.74 -14.11
CA VAL A 138 -6.21 6.46 -14.58
C VAL A 138 -5.08 5.48 -14.80
N ASP A 139 -4.64 5.34 -16.04
CA ASP A 139 -3.47 4.53 -16.39
C ASP A 139 -2.27 5.48 -16.60
N LYS A 140 -1.28 5.36 -15.73
CA LYS A 140 0.00 6.07 -15.84
C LYS A 140 1.12 5.17 -16.38
N GLY A 141 0.75 4.05 -16.95
CA GLY A 141 1.66 3.08 -17.53
C GLY A 141 2.05 1.94 -16.59
N SER A 142 2.72 0.98 -17.19
CA SER A 142 3.22 -0.21 -16.49
C SER A 142 4.56 -0.66 -17.05
N VAL A 143 5.38 -1.30 -16.20
CA VAL A 143 6.66 -1.90 -16.58
C VAL A 143 6.79 -3.28 -15.98
N LEU A 144 7.54 -4.14 -16.64
CA LEU A 144 7.89 -5.44 -16.08
C LEU A 144 8.98 -5.26 -15.04
N VAL A 145 8.73 -5.73 -13.83
CA VAL A 145 9.66 -5.75 -12.71
C VAL A 145 9.75 -7.16 -12.13
N GLY A 146 10.82 -7.44 -11.42
CA GLY A 146 10.99 -8.71 -10.71
C GLY A 146 12.43 -9.11 -10.59
N PHE A 147 12.66 -10.10 -9.74
CA PHE A 147 13.95 -10.70 -9.49
C PHE A 147 13.99 -12.05 -10.21
N GLU A 148 14.73 -12.10 -11.31
CA GLU A 148 14.95 -13.33 -12.08
C GLU A 148 16.43 -13.67 -12.02
N ILE A 149 16.77 -14.74 -11.33
CA ILE A 149 18.18 -15.13 -11.07
C ILE A 149 18.97 -15.33 -12.37
N GLY A 150 18.33 -15.83 -13.43
CA GLY A 150 18.98 -16.05 -14.72
C GLY A 150 19.34 -14.78 -15.52
N ARG A 151 18.67 -13.67 -15.29
CA ARG A 151 18.90 -12.42 -16.03
C ARG A 151 19.91 -11.50 -15.39
N ALA A 152 20.09 -11.55 -14.08
CA ALA A 152 21.11 -10.77 -13.39
C ALA A 152 22.51 -11.16 -13.85
N SER A 153 22.78 -12.46 -14.04
CA SER A 153 24.08 -12.97 -14.48
C SER A 153 24.41 -12.69 -15.96
N CYS A 154 23.42 -12.39 -16.80
CA CYS A 154 23.65 -12.08 -18.22
C CYS A 154 24.07 -10.62 -18.46
N ARG A 155 23.83 -9.70 -17.55
CA ARG A 155 24.23 -8.29 -17.69
C ARG A 155 25.64 -7.97 -17.24
N GLU A 156 26.25 -8.84 -16.45
CA GLU A 156 27.64 -8.65 -15.99
C GLU A 156 28.72 -9.17 -16.97
N ARG A 157 28.31 -9.62 -18.14
CA ARG A 157 29.23 -10.17 -19.15
C ARG A 157 29.37 -9.32 -20.44
N VAL A 158 29.15 -8.01 -20.29
CA VAL A 158 29.43 -7.08 -21.40
C VAL A 158 30.55 -6.14 -21.03
#